data_637d14be12da4a948862a4fe468d1bf9
#
_entry.id   637d14be12da4a948862a4fe468d1bf9
#
_cell.length_a   1.000
_cell.length_b   1.000
_cell.length_c   1.000
_cell.angle_alpha   90.00
_cell.angle_beta   90.00
_cell.angle_gamma   90.00
#
_symmetry.space_group_name_H-M   'P 1'
#
loop_
_entity.id
_entity.type
_entity.pdbx_description
1 polymer ?
#
loop_
_entity_poly.entity_id
_entity_poly.type
_entity_poly.pdbx_seq_one_letter_code
_entity_poly.pdbx_strand_id
1 'polypeptide(L)'
;MKLDNDGVFTQSEYETEILSRLIEKYERSAGFREGSSTRRILLVMDKEPKLCKTLEDPDNNRCFAASLRDLEDKGIVGFQWVRYEKNNLVDRIWLITEPQALEKTYQMLGRRPQIKILDELQAMISETIDHLQGREAAGISGIIDFLVDCREVLTNKKRIPAPFSDDIQSDRDLLKFVEGLDSVSDDGGEIMERIMSSRLYGDSKYYEKNVKSKALALLRSVYKSSMGSTSEQDGVSCDELMQQYGITRWPEILQFTGNIRVKLDGDHPVDDKLIGDHLVDGHSVDGQLIDYSSQQFGAYMNSLTLRHVTAVEVFETKRLIFIENLANYIWYVSTKRKSDEVVIWHGGFLSPVREKWFRMLCEAGEKLKIFHWSDIDLGGFRIFAMLREKVAQSVMPMKMDVATLKQYSDRTIPIGDDSADTGKSSQADSGRSDQYLASLSKLMDDPEYEVFHDVIKYMLENHVKLEQEQETLCCS
;
A
#
# COMPACT_ATOMS: atom_id res chain seq x y z
N MET A 1 0.88 -34.45 7.09
CA MET A 1 0.85 -35.92 7.00
C MET A 1 -0.42 -36.41 7.70
N LYS A 2 -1.38 -36.98 6.96
CA LYS A 2 -2.58 -37.62 7.52
C LYS A 2 -2.28 -39.10 7.58
N LEU A 3 -2.44 -39.73 8.73
CA LEU A 3 -2.33 -41.17 8.91
C LEU A 3 -3.60 -41.83 8.33
N ASP A 4 -3.43 -42.86 7.52
CA ASP A 4 -4.53 -43.77 7.24
C ASP A 4 -4.96 -44.50 8.51
N ASN A 5 -6.17 -45.09 8.51
CA ASN A 5 -6.78 -45.72 9.71
C ASN A 5 -5.91 -46.81 10.36
N ASP A 6 -4.87 -47.30 9.71
CA ASP A 6 -3.98 -48.38 10.22
C ASP A 6 -2.58 -47.87 10.65
N GLY A 7 -2.29 -46.56 10.55
CA GLY A 7 -1.00 -46.01 11.00
C GLY A 7 0.21 -46.31 10.10
N VAL A 8 0.01 -46.98 8.95
CA VAL A 8 1.04 -47.33 7.99
C VAL A 8 0.98 -46.40 6.78
N PHE A 9 2.15 -45.82 6.39
CA PHE A 9 2.25 -44.99 5.19
C PHE A 9 2.51 -45.81 3.93
N THR A 10 1.92 -45.36 2.84
CA THR A 10 2.17 -45.94 1.52
C THR A 10 3.53 -45.53 0.96
N GLN A 11 4.06 -46.29 0.01
CA GLN A 11 5.29 -45.96 -0.70
C GLN A 11 5.21 -44.55 -1.34
N SER A 12 4.11 -44.20 -1.98
CA SER A 12 3.89 -42.93 -2.65
C SER A 12 3.89 -41.74 -1.63
N GLU A 13 3.38 -41.95 -0.44
CA GLU A 13 3.40 -40.91 0.63
C GLU A 13 4.83 -40.65 1.12
N TYR A 14 5.63 -41.70 1.29
CA TYR A 14 7.05 -41.55 1.62
C TYR A 14 7.83 -40.86 0.51
N GLU A 15 7.64 -41.22 -0.74
CA GLU A 15 8.25 -40.55 -1.88
C GLU A 15 7.91 -39.05 -1.89
N THR A 16 6.64 -38.72 -1.74
CA THR A 16 6.18 -37.34 -1.70
C THR A 16 6.79 -36.56 -0.54
N GLU A 17 6.85 -37.13 0.65
CA GLU A 17 7.43 -36.49 1.84
C GLU A 17 8.94 -36.24 1.70
N ILE A 18 9.69 -37.27 1.24
CA ILE A 18 11.13 -37.16 1.00
C ILE A 18 11.45 -36.10 -0.04
N LEU A 19 10.76 -36.15 -1.18
CA LEU A 19 10.98 -35.21 -2.29
C LEU A 19 10.58 -33.79 -1.91
N SER A 20 9.46 -33.60 -1.21
CA SER A 20 9.03 -32.27 -0.75
C SER A 20 10.10 -31.62 0.16
N ARG A 21 10.61 -32.35 1.14
CA ARG A 21 11.67 -31.84 2.04
C ARG A 21 12.98 -31.55 1.30
N LEU A 22 13.37 -32.37 0.37
CA LEU A 22 14.59 -32.18 -0.39
C LEU A 22 14.48 -30.99 -1.34
N ILE A 23 13.35 -30.83 -2.03
CA ILE A 23 13.10 -29.67 -2.91
C ILE A 23 13.03 -28.36 -2.09
N GLU A 24 12.36 -28.32 -0.95
CA GLU A 24 12.36 -27.12 -0.09
C GLU A 24 13.78 -26.73 0.36
N LYS A 25 14.63 -27.72 0.70
CA LYS A 25 16.05 -27.44 1.03
C LYS A 25 16.84 -26.98 -0.19
N TYR A 26 16.55 -27.52 -1.38
CA TYR A 26 17.20 -27.10 -2.62
C TYR A 26 16.84 -25.64 -2.97
N GLU A 27 15.58 -25.28 -2.96
CA GLU A 27 15.07 -23.94 -3.27
C GLU A 27 15.62 -22.86 -2.32
N ARG A 28 15.98 -23.24 -1.08
CA ARG A 28 16.64 -22.34 -0.10
C ARG A 28 18.16 -22.33 -0.18
N SER A 29 18.77 -23.18 -1.00
CA SER A 29 20.21 -23.36 -1.05
C SER A 29 20.94 -22.29 -1.87
N ALA A 30 22.24 -22.14 -1.63
CA ALA A 30 23.11 -21.33 -2.48
C ALA A 30 23.18 -21.90 -3.90
N GLY A 31 23.12 -23.24 -4.07
CA GLY A 31 23.08 -23.87 -5.38
C GLY A 31 21.92 -23.47 -6.25
N PHE A 32 20.75 -23.27 -5.66
CA PHE A 32 19.58 -22.75 -6.37
C PHE A 32 19.75 -21.27 -6.76
N ARG A 33 20.31 -20.46 -5.86
CA ARG A 33 20.48 -19.01 -6.08
C ARG A 33 21.60 -18.67 -7.06
N GLU A 34 22.72 -19.34 -6.94
CA GLU A 34 23.97 -19.01 -7.64
C GLU A 34 24.28 -19.95 -8.82
N GLY A 35 23.55 -21.07 -8.93
CA GLY A 35 23.74 -22.07 -9.98
C GLY A 35 25.01 -22.91 -9.88
N SER A 36 25.84 -22.71 -8.84
CA SER A 36 27.22 -23.24 -8.78
C SER A 36 27.64 -23.89 -7.47
N SER A 37 26.72 -24.40 -6.65
CA SER A 37 27.08 -25.02 -5.38
C SER A 37 27.47 -26.50 -5.55
N THR A 38 28.65 -26.89 -5.08
CA THR A 38 29.09 -28.27 -4.97
C THR A 38 28.54 -29.00 -3.74
N ARG A 39 27.79 -28.30 -2.86
CA ARG A 39 27.19 -28.89 -1.68
C ARG A 39 25.96 -29.70 -2.03
N ARG A 40 25.97 -30.99 -1.66
CA ARG A 40 24.77 -31.87 -1.78
C ARG A 40 23.63 -31.35 -0.91
N ILE A 41 22.41 -31.43 -1.41
CA ILE A 41 21.18 -31.17 -0.66
C ILE A 41 20.87 -32.43 0.12
N LEU A 42 21.08 -32.39 1.45
CA LEU A 42 21.04 -33.54 2.32
C LEU A 42 19.83 -33.51 3.26
N LEU A 43 19.18 -34.65 3.39
CA LEU A 43 18.29 -34.99 4.49
C LEU A 43 19.06 -35.98 5.40
N VAL A 44 19.45 -35.53 6.59
CA VAL A 44 20.18 -36.31 7.59
C VAL A 44 19.16 -36.86 8.57
N MET A 45 19.05 -38.18 8.70
CA MET A 45 17.96 -38.82 9.45
C MET A 45 17.97 -38.44 10.93
N ASP A 46 19.14 -38.32 11.57
CA ASP A 46 19.26 -37.88 12.99
C ASP A 46 18.63 -36.50 13.26
N LYS A 47 18.45 -35.68 12.23
CA LYS A 47 17.82 -34.35 12.32
C LYS A 47 16.33 -34.37 12.03
N GLU A 48 15.76 -35.54 11.78
CA GLU A 48 14.35 -35.73 11.43
C GLU A 48 13.64 -36.65 12.47
N PRO A 49 13.55 -36.25 13.76
CA PRO A 49 13.10 -37.13 14.83
C PRO A 49 11.66 -37.65 14.63
N LYS A 50 10.79 -36.86 14.00
CA LYS A 50 9.42 -37.28 13.70
C LYS A 50 9.37 -38.41 12.69
N LEU A 51 10.20 -38.32 11.65
CA LEU A 51 10.30 -39.38 10.63
C LEU A 51 10.94 -40.61 11.23
N CYS A 52 12.05 -40.48 11.97
CA CYS A 52 12.69 -41.60 12.65
C CYS A 52 11.74 -42.37 13.58
N LYS A 53 10.93 -41.68 14.36
CA LYS A 53 9.92 -42.29 15.23
C LYS A 53 8.90 -43.10 14.46
N THR A 54 8.45 -42.63 13.30
CA THR A 54 7.53 -43.37 12.43
C THR A 54 8.18 -44.65 11.87
N LEU A 55 9.48 -44.63 11.62
CA LEU A 55 10.27 -45.76 11.09
C LEU A 55 10.66 -46.80 12.14
N GLU A 56 10.32 -46.60 13.42
CA GLU A 56 10.43 -47.64 14.47
C GLU A 56 9.50 -48.82 14.18
N ASP A 57 8.41 -48.58 13.48
CA ASP A 57 7.51 -49.63 13.01
C ASP A 57 8.14 -50.34 11.80
N PRO A 58 8.22 -51.73 11.84
CA PRO A 58 8.91 -52.47 10.81
C PRO A 58 8.24 -52.42 9.40
N ASP A 59 6.93 -52.22 9.32
CA ASP A 59 6.22 -52.14 8.04
C ASP A 59 6.46 -50.76 7.42
N ASN A 60 6.42 -49.70 8.21
CA ASN A 60 6.80 -48.36 7.82
C ASN A 60 8.24 -48.28 7.32
N ASN A 61 9.19 -48.94 8.04
CA ASN A 61 10.59 -48.95 7.67
C ASN A 61 10.82 -49.71 6.32
N ARG A 62 10.16 -50.84 6.11
CA ARG A 62 10.21 -51.58 4.85
C ARG A 62 9.67 -50.75 3.68
N CYS A 63 8.52 -50.08 3.88
CA CYS A 63 7.91 -49.23 2.89
C CYS A 63 8.81 -48.02 2.54
N PHE A 64 9.38 -47.37 3.53
CA PHE A 64 10.35 -46.25 3.38
C PHE A 64 11.59 -46.69 2.59
N ALA A 65 12.19 -47.86 2.93
CA ALA A 65 13.33 -48.39 2.24
C ALA A 65 13.02 -48.75 0.78
N ALA A 66 11.82 -49.27 0.48
CA ALA A 66 11.35 -49.51 -0.86
C ALA A 66 11.20 -48.21 -1.66
N SER A 67 10.62 -47.16 -1.06
CA SER A 67 10.50 -45.82 -1.65
C SER A 67 11.86 -45.23 -2.04
N LEU A 68 12.85 -45.37 -1.18
CA LEU A 68 14.21 -44.87 -1.45
C LEU A 68 14.88 -45.59 -2.62
N ARG A 69 14.72 -46.91 -2.73
CA ARG A 69 15.26 -47.68 -3.85
C ARG A 69 14.61 -47.32 -5.18
N ASP A 70 13.26 -47.14 -5.18
CA ASP A 70 12.56 -46.72 -6.37
C ASP A 70 12.97 -45.30 -6.82
N LEU A 71 13.15 -44.37 -5.88
CA LEU A 71 13.66 -43.00 -6.17
C LEU A 71 15.12 -43.02 -6.65
N GLU A 72 15.96 -43.92 -6.12
CA GLU A 72 17.36 -44.13 -6.59
C GLU A 72 17.37 -44.71 -7.99
N ASP A 73 16.57 -45.75 -8.27
CA ASP A 73 16.44 -46.38 -9.59
C ASP A 73 15.93 -45.40 -10.66
N LYS A 74 15.06 -44.45 -10.26
CA LYS A 74 14.61 -43.36 -11.13
C LYS A 74 15.69 -42.26 -11.31
N GLY A 75 16.81 -42.34 -10.61
CA GLY A 75 17.89 -41.37 -10.68
C GLY A 75 17.55 -40.01 -10.06
N ILE A 76 16.67 -39.97 -9.05
CA ILE A 76 16.16 -38.76 -8.42
C ILE A 76 16.88 -38.44 -7.10
N VAL A 77 17.15 -39.47 -6.31
CA VAL A 77 17.87 -39.36 -5.04
C VAL A 77 19.02 -40.37 -5.00
N GLY A 78 19.99 -40.12 -4.14
CA GLY A 78 20.91 -41.13 -3.64
C GLY A 78 20.78 -41.21 -2.14
N PHE A 79 21.14 -42.33 -1.55
CA PHE A 79 21.10 -42.46 -0.08
C PHE A 79 22.19 -43.37 0.43
N GLN A 80 22.41 -43.30 1.77
CA GLN A 80 23.43 -44.10 2.44
C GLN A 80 22.85 -44.77 3.67
N TRP A 81 23.13 -46.06 3.83
CA TRP A 81 22.81 -46.79 5.07
C TRP A 81 23.73 -46.43 6.21
N VAL A 82 23.23 -46.54 7.44
CA VAL A 82 24.06 -46.51 8.64
C VAL A 82 25.06 -47.68 8.57
N ARG A 83 26.29 -47.42 9.03
CA ARG A 83 27.35 -48.43 9.01
C ARG A 83 26.90 -49.66 9.79
N TYR A 84 27.01 -50.86 9.18
CA TYR A 84 26.56 -52.15 9.68
C TYR A 84 25.05 -52.38 9.75
N GLU A 85 24.22 -51.41 9.38
CA GLU A 85 22.75 -51.47 9.39
C GLU A 85 22.16 -51.43 7.96
N LYS A 86 22.86 -52.06 7.03
CA LYS A 86 22.39 -52.12 5.60
C LYS A 86 21.00 -52.78 5.51
N ASN A 87 20.09 -52.12 4.80
CA ASN A 87 18.67 -52.48 4.64
C ASN A 87 17.81 -52.30 5.90
N ASN A 88 18.36 -51.73 6.97
CA ASN A 88 17.66 -51.47 8.23
C ASN A 88 17.54 -49.96 8.49
N LEU A 89 18.67 -49.27 8.62
CA LEU A 89 18.69 -47.85 9.00
C LEU A 89 19.40 -46.99 7.95
N VAL A 90 18.72 -45.92 7.52
CA VAL A 90 19.26 -44.92 6.61
C VAL A 90 19.96 -43.80 7.40
N ASP A 91 21.20 -43.46 7.01
CA ASP A 91 21.97 -42.35 7.59
C ASP A 91 21.55 -41.01 6.94
N ARG A 92 21.62 -40.96 5.64
CA ARG A 92 21.35 -39.73 4.87
C ARG A 92 20.77 -40.01 3.50
N ILE A 93 20.02 -39.01 2.99
CA ILE A 93 19.44 -39.02 1.63
C ILE A 93 19.87 -37.70 0.98
N TRP A 94 20.18 -37.70 -0.31
CA TRP A 94 20.47 -36.46 -1.04
C TRP A 94 19.73 -36.40 -2.35
N LEU A 95 19.39 -35.16 -2.75
CA LEU A 95 18.76 -34.86 -4.03
C LEU A 95 19.82 -34.89 -5.14
N ILE A 96 19.49 -35.52 -6.27
CA ILE A 96 20.23 -35.43 -7.53
C ILE A 96 19.78 -34.13 -8.19
N THR A 97 20.71 -33.18 -8.41
CA THR A 97 20.37 -31.81 -8.85
C THR A 97 20.61 -31.55 -10.33
N GLU A 98 20.90 -32.59 -11.11
CA GLU A 98 20.93 -32.54 -12.58
C GLU A 98 19.55 -32.16 -13.14
N PRO A 99 19.49 -31.36 -14.22
CA PRO A 99 18.22 -30.79 -14.74
C PRO A 99 17.12 -31.84 -14.97
N GLN A 100 17.47 -33.00 -15.49
CA GLN A 100 16.51 -34.08 -15.75
C GLN A 100 15.95 -34.71 -14.46
N ALA A 101 16.78 -34.84 -13.41
CA ALA A 101 16.37 -35.36 -12.11
C ALA A 101 15.45 -34.37 -11.39
N LEU A 102 15.79 -33.09 -11.43
CA LEU A 102 14.93 -32.02 -10.88
C LEU A 102 13.58 -31.98 -11.59
N GLU A 103 13.56 -32.06 -12.92
CA GLU A 103 12.30 -32.03 -13.67
C GLU A 103 11.39 -33.22 -13.27
N LYS A 104 11.95 -34.45 -13.20
CA LYS A 104 11.22 -35.62 -12.70
C LYS A 104 10.70 -35.41 -11.28
N THR A 105 11.54 -34.82 -10.39
CA THR A 105 11.15 -34.55 -9.01
C THR A 105 9.94 -33.63 -8.92
N TYR A 106 9.95 -32.51 -9.66
CA TYR A 106 8.81 -31.58 -9.71
C TYR A 106 7.56 -32.21 -10.31
N GLN A 107 7.73 -33.07 -11.37
CA GLN A 107 6.61 -33.80 -11.96
C GLN A 107 5.97 -34.76 -10.97
N MET A 108 6.77 -35.52 -10.21
CA MET A 108 6.27 -36.44 -9.18
C MET A 108 5.54 -35.72 -8.05
N LEU A 109 5.99 -34.51 -7.70
CA LEU A 109 5.34 -33.68 -6.71
C LEU A 109 4.09 -32.93 -7.24
N GLY A 110 3.84 -32.96 -8.55
CA GLY A 110 2.80 -32.16 -9.18
C GLY A 110 3.02 -30.65 -9.01
N ARG A 111 4.28 -30.22 -8.81
CA ARG A 111 4.67 -28.81 -8.62
C ARG A 111 5.35 -28.26 -9.86
N ARG A 112 5.14 -26.97 -10.13
CA ARG A 112 5.96 -26.24 -11.10
C ARG A 112 7.34 -25.96 -10.51
N PRO A 113 8.44 -26.08 -11.30
CA PRO A 113 9.76 -25.68 -10.87
C PRO A 113 9.79 -24.21 -10.45
N GLN A 114 10.34 -23.92 -9.25
CA GLN A 114 10.42 -22.57 -8.68
C GLN A 114 11.09 -21.59 -9.65
N ILE A 115 12.13 -22.01 -10.35
CA ILE A 115 12.82 -21.16 -11.32
C ILE A 115 11.90 -20.66 -12.44
N LYS A 116 10.99 -21.54 -12.95
CA LYS A 116 10.03 -21.16 -13.99
C LYS A 116 9.00 -20.13 -13.48
N ILE A 117 8.62 -20.24 -12.20
CA ILE A 117 7.73 -19.26 -11.54
C ILE A 117 8.43 -17.91 -11.44
N LEU A 118 9.70 -17.92 -10.99
CA LEU A 118 10.49 -16.68 -10.87
C LEU A 118 10.69 -15.99 -12.22
N ASP A 119 11.04 -16.75 -13.26
CA ASP A 119 11.26 -16.22 -14.61
C ASP A 119 9.97 -15.63 -15.21
N GLU A 120 8.82 -16.32 -15.05
CA GLU A 120 7.52 -15.81 -15.50
C GLU A 120 7.11 -14.55 -14.76
N LEU A 121 7.24 -14.53 -13.43
CA LEU A 121 6.93 -13.35 -12.63
C LEU A 121 7.85 -12.18 -12.98
N GLN A 122 9.15 -12.42 -13.20
CA GLN A 122 10.09 -11.39 -13.62
C GLN A 122 9.72 -10.80 -14.98
N ALA A 123 9.30 -11.64 -15.93
CA ALA A 123 8.85 -11.20 -17.26
C ALA A 123 7.60 -10.33 -17.14
N MET A 124 6.59 -10.76 -16.39
CA MET A 124 5.36 -10.02 -16.16
C MET A 124 5.61 -8.65 -15.50
N ILE A 125 6.44 -8.60 -14.45
CA ILE A 125 6.79 -7.35 -13.79
C ILE A 125 7.52 -6.41 -14.76
N SER A 126 8.44 -6.93 -15.59
CA SER A 126 9.15 -6.11 -16.57
C SER A 126 8.20 -5.54 -17.63
N GLU A 127 7.26 -6.34 -18.13
CA GLU A 127 6.23 -5.89 -19.08
C GLU A 127 5.35 -4.79 -18.48
N THR A 128 4.93 -4.94 -17.22
CA THR A 128 4.14 -3.90 -16.51
C THR A 128 4.95 -2.63 -16.30
N ILE A 129 6.24 -2.73 -15.94
CA ILE A 129 7.12 -1.54 -15.82
C ILE A 129 7.20 -0.82 -17.17
N ASP A 130 7.46 -1.54 -18.26
CA ASP A 130 7.58 -0.97 -19.62
C ASP A 130 6.25 -0.30 -20.05
N HIS A 131 5.11 -0.90 -19.69
CA HIS A 131 3.79 -0.32 -19.96
C HIS A 131 3.56 0.99 -19.20
N LEU A 132 4.02 1.09 -17.96
CA LEU A 132 3.83 2.26 -17.09
C LEU A 132 4.85 3.38 -17.34
N GLN A 133 5.98 3.09 -17.97
CA GLN A 133 7.01 4.10 -18.26
C GLN A 133 6.47 5.23 -19.13
N GLY A 134 6.72 6.47 -18.68
CA GLY A 134 6.26 7.68 -19.38
C GLY A 134 4.80 8.05 -19.10
N ARG A 135 4.12 7.37 -18.19
CA ARG A 135 2.78 7.73 -17.74
C ARG A 135 2.84 8.73 -16.59
N GLU A 136 2.00 9.77 -16.64
CA GLU A 136 1.98 10.85 -15.65
C GLU A 136 0.87 10.69 -14.58
N ALA A 137 0.24 9.52 -14.48
CA ALA A 137 -0.81 9.31 -13.51
C ALA A 137 -0.27 9.37 -12.05
N ALA A 138 -1.10 9.89 -11.15
CA ALA A 138 -0.74 10.11 -9.76
C ALA A 138 -0.24 8.82 -9.06
N GLY A 139 0.94 8.88 -8.45
CA GLY A 139 1.52 7.76 -7.68
C GLY A 139 2.14 6.63 -8.51
N ILE A 140 2.08 6.68 -9.85
CA ILE A 140 2.64 5.64 -10.74
C ILE A 140 4.15 5.51 -10.57
N SER A 141 4.88 6.61 -10.40
CA SER A 141 6.33 6.59 -10.20
C SER A 141 6.73 5.74 -9.00
N GLY A 142 6.09 5.89 -7.84
CA GLY A 142 6.38 5.08 -6.66
C GLY A 142 6.03 3.59 -6.85
N ILE A 143 5.04 3.27 -7.68
CA ILE A 143 4.71 1.88 -8.05
C ILE A 143 5.81 1.31 -8.96
N ILE A 144 6.30 2.06 -9.93
CA ILE A 144 7.41 1.64 -10.80
C ILE A 144 8.66 1.34 -9.95
N ASP A 145 9.04 2.22 -9.03
CA ASP A 145 10.18 2.02 -8.13
C ASP A 145 10.03 0.73 -7.31
N PHE A 146 8.85 0.51 -6.74
CA PHE A 146 8.54 -0.72 -6.00
C PHE A 146 8.66 -1.98 -6.89
N LEU A 147 8.16 -1.94 -8.13
CA LEU A 147 8.25 -3.07 -9.07
C LEU A 147 9.70 -3.32 -9.50
N VAL A 148 10.52 -2.27 -9.66
CA VAL A 148 11.96 -2.39 -9.94
C VAL A 148 12.67 -3.10 -8.78
N ASP A 149 12.40 -2.69 -7.53
CA ASP A 149 12.94 -3.36 -6.34
C ASP A 149 12.52 -4.84 -6.28
N CYS A 150 11.27 -5.14 -6.58
CA CYS A 150 10.76 -6.51 -6.66
C CYS A 150 11.51 -7.33 -7.71
N ARG A 151 11.74 -6.78 -8.90
CA ARG A 151 12.50 -7.41 -9.98
C ARG A 151 13.95 -7.68 -9.57
N GLU A 152 14.58 -6.77 -8.84
CA GLU A 152 15.93 -6.97 -8.31
C GLU A 152 15.97 -8.12 -7.28
N VAL A 153 14.96 -8.23 -6.41
CA VAL A 153 14.86 -9.34 -5.45
C VAL A 153 14.71 -10.68 -6.18
N LEU A 154 13.87 -10.74 -7.22
CA LEU A 154 13.69 -11.93 -8.05
C LEU A 154 15.01 -12.33 -8.72
N THR A 155 15.73 -11.37 -9.31
CA THR A 155 16.99 -11.62 -10.04
C THR A 155 18.12 -12.03 -9.10
N ASN A 156 18.36 -11.25 -8.04
CA ASN A 156 19.55 -11.37 -7.20
C ASN A 156 19.38 -12.36 -6.05
N LYS A 157 18.18 -12.41 -5.45
CA LYS A 157 17.91 -13.27 -4.28
C LYS A 157 17.17 -14.55 -4.64
N LYS A 158 16.70 -14.70 -5.89
CA LYS A 158 15.88 -15.84 -6.35
C LYS A 158 14.76 -16.19 -5.38
N ARG A 159 14.05 -15.15 -4.92
CA ARG A 159 12.94 -15.24 -3.97
C ARG A 159 11.79 -14.38 -4.44
N ILE A 160 10.57 -14.86 -4.26
CA ILE A 160 9.34 -14.10 -4.54
C ILE A 160 9.19 -13.03 -3.46
N PRO A 161 9.16 -11.73 -3.83
CA PRO A 161 8.91 -10.64 -2.89
C PRO A 161 7.40 -10.51 -2.60
N ALA A 162 7.04 -10.11 -1.37
CA ALA A 162 5.66 -9.74 -1.09
C ALA A 162 5.28 -8.46 -1.88
N PRO A 163 4.02 -8.35 -2.36
CA PRO A 163 2.86 -9.21 -2.13
C PRO A 163 2.69 -10.35 -3.14
N PHE A 164 3.68 -10.58 -4.01
CA PHE A 164 3.66 -11.67 -4.99
C PHE A 164 3.75 -13.04 -4.32
N SER A 165 3.33 -14.07 -5.04
CA SER A 165 3.26 -15.45 -4.56
C SER A 165 3.65 -16.44 -5.66
N ASP A 166 3.50 -17.75 -5.41
CA ASP A 166 3.64 -18.80 -6.41
C ASP A 166 2.37 -18.99 -7.28
N ASP A 167 1.28 -18.30 -6.94
CA ASP A 167 0.05 -18.24 -7.74
C ASP A 167 0.17 -17.16 -8.83
N ILE A 168 0.73 -17.55 -9.97
CA ILE A 168 0.95 -16.68 -11.12
C ILE A 168 -0.33 -16.02 -11.63
N GLN A 169 -1.49 -16.70 -11.54
CA GLN A 169 -2.74 -16.09 -11.98
C GLN A 169 -3.17 -14.95 -11.06
N SER A 170 -3.05 -15.13 -9.76
CA SER A 170 -3.32 -14.08 -8.79
C SER A 170 -2.36 -12.87 -8.92
N ASP A 171 -1.09 -13.14 -9.29
CA ASP A 171 -0.10 -12.10 -9.53
C ASP A 171 -0.35 -11.37 -10.86
N ARG A 172 -0.80 -12.08 -11.90
CA ARG A 172 -1.25 -11.49 -13.17
C ARG A 172 -2.43 -10.54 -12.94
N ASP A 173 -3.39 -10.96 -12.13
CA ASP A 173 -4.54 -10.12 -11.79
C ASP A 173 -4.13 -8.87 -11.01
N LEU A 174 -3.14 -8.99 -10.10
CA LEU A 174 -2.56 -7.84 -9.39
C LEU A 174 -1.88 -6.86 -10.36
N LEU A 175 -1.05 -7.35 -11.28
CA LEU A 175 -0.36 -6.49 -12.25
C LEU A 175 -1.36 -5.82 -13.22
N LYS A 176 -2.42 -6.53 -13.62
CA LYS A 176 -3.52 -5.96 -14.38
C LYS A 176 -4.24 -4.83 -13.65
N PHE A 177 -4.40 -4.95 -12.32
CA PHE A 177 -4.89 -3.84 -11.49
C PHE A 177 -3.94 -2.64 -11.57
N VAL A 178 -2.63 -2.87 -11.42
CA VAL A 178 -1.61 -1.82 -11.47
C VAL A 178 -1.63 -1.07 -12.81
N GLU A 179 -1.71 -1.80 -13.92
CA GLU A 179 -1.83 -1.22 -15.28
C GLU A 179 -3.14 -0.42 -15.43
N GLY A 180 -4.21 -0.91 -14.82
CA GLY A 180 -5.51 -0.24 -14.84
C GLY A 180 -5.56 1.10 -14.10
N LEU A 181 -4.60 1.39 -13.22
CA LEU A 181 -4.52 2.70 -12.52
C LEU A 181 -4.31 3.87 -13.47
N ASP A 182 -3.64 3.63 -14.59
CA ASP A 182 -3.43 4.65 -15.62
C ASP A 182 -4.77 5.18 -16.18
N SER A 183 -5.76 4.32 -16.37
CA SER A 183 -7.07 4.69 -16.90
C SER A 183 -7.93 5.53 -15.95
N VAL A 184 -7.54 5.68 -14.68
CA VAL A 184 -8.26 6.51 -13.71
C VAL A 184 -8.21 7.99 -14.11
N SER A 185 -7.11 8.42 -14.74
CA SER A 185 -6.98 9.79 -15.25
C SER A 185 -8.03 10.11 -16.32
N ASP A 186 -8.38 9.14 -17.16
CA ASP A 186 -9.39 9.28 -18.22
C ASP A 186 -10.81 9.49 -17.65
N ASP A 187 -11.05 8.98 -16.44
CA ASP A 187 -12.31 9.13 -15.72
C ASP A 187 -12.37 10.42 -14.85
N GLY A 188 -11.50 11.39 -15.13
CA GLY A 188 -11.46 12.65 -14.38
C GLY A 188 -10.81 12.51 -12.99
N GLY A 189 -9.91 11.55 -12.84
CA GLY A 189 -9.13 11.32 -11.62
C GLY A 189 -9.83 10.45 -10.57
N GLU A 190 -10.99 9.88 -10.89
CA GLU A 190 -11.74 9.02 -9.98
C GLU A 190 -12.53 7.94 -10.73
N ILE A 191 -12.45 6.71 -10.25
CA ILE A 191 -13.26 5.58 -10.71
C ILE A 191 -13.85 4.82 -9.52
N MET A 192 -15.10 4.38 -9.63
CA MET A 192 -15.70 3.54 -8.61
C MET A 192 -15.11 2.12 -8.67
N GLU A 193 -14.78 1.54 -7.50
CA GLU A 193 -14.18 0.20 -7.36
C GLU A 193 -14.92 -0.87 -8.19
N ARG A 194 -16.26 -0.85 -8.20
CA ARG A 194 -17.06 -1.81 -8.97
C ARG A 194 -17.01 -1.60 -10.48
N ILE A 195 -16.88 -0.36 -10.93
CA ILE A 195 -16.74 -0.04 -12.36
C ILE A 195 -15.36 -0.48 -12.84
N MET A 196 -14.30 -0.16 -12.06
CA MET A 196 -12.95 -0.62 -12.31
C MET A 196 -12.89 -2.15 -12.38
N SER A 197 -13.50 -2.84 -11.40
CA SER A 197 -13.56 -4.31 -11.39
C SER A 197 -14.21 -4.88 -12.64
N SER A 198 -15.34 -4.30 -13.07
CA SER A 198 -16.02 -4.72 -14.31
C SER A 198 -15.16 -4.49 -15.56
N ARG A 199 -14.47 -3.36 -15.66
CA ARG A 199 -13.58 -3.06 -16.79
C ARG A 199 -12.40 -4.01 -16.87
N LEU A 200 -11.73 -4.24 -15.74
CA LEU A 200 -10.51 -5.04 -15.72
C LEU A 200 -10.78 -6.55 -15.78
N TYR A 201 -11.82 -7.02 -15.13
CA TYR A 201 -12.04 -8.47 -14.92
C TYR A 201 -13.36 -8.99 -15.48
N GLY A 202 -14.23 -8.12 -15.98
CA GLY A 202 -15.55 -8.53 -16.49
C GLY A 202 -16.59 -8.84 -15.41
N ASP A 203 -16.22 -8.76 -14.13
CA ASP A 203 -17.11 -8.96 -12.97
C ASP A 203 -16.90 -7.84 -11.95
N SER A 204 -18.01 -7.20 -11.55
CA SER A 204 -18.01 -6.07 -10.62
C SER A 204 -17.53 -6.39 -9.20
N LYS A 205 -17.44 -7.66 -8.84
CA LYS A 205 -17.00 -8.14 -7.51
C LYS A 205 -15.68 -8.89 -7.53
N TYR A 206 -15.11 -9.13 -8.70
CA TYR A 206 -13.88 -9.91 -8.83
C TYR A 206 -12.72 -9.28 -8.08
N TYR A 207 -12.50 -7.98 -8.27
CA TYR A 207 -11.47 -7.23 -7.58
C TYR A 207 -11.57 -7.36 -6.06
N GLU A 208 -12.75 -7.09 -5.50
CA GLU A 208 -12.99 -7.14 -4.05
C GLU A 208 -12.64 -8.51 -3.46
N LYS A 209 -12.97 -9.60 -4.17
CA LYS A 209 -12.80 -10.97 -3.69
C LYS A 209 -11.39 -11.52 -3.88
N ASN A 210 -10.73 -11.20 -4.99
CA ASN A 210 -9.53 -11.91 -5.44
C ASN A 210 -8.26 -11.04 -5.47
N VAL A 211 -8.39 -9.70 -5.65
CA VAL A 211 -7.25 -8.83 -5.93
C VAL A 211 -7.00 -7.83 -4.82
N LYS A 212 -8.05 -7.29 -4.21
CA LYS A 212 -7.98 -6.15 -3.28
C LYS A 212 -6.97 -6.32 -2.14
N SER A 213 -6.88 -7.50 -1.56
CA SER A 213 -5.94 -7.76 -0.45
C SER A 213 -4.48 -7.59 -0.90
N LYS A 214 -4.11 -8.15 -2.06
CA LYS A 214 -2.76 -8.01 -2.63
C LYS A 214 -2.50 -6.58 -3.11
N ALA A 215 -3.50 -5.94 -3.73
CA ALA A 215 -3.42 -4.55 -4.16
C ALA A 215 -3.13 -3.61 -2.99
N LEU A 216 -3.88 -3.74 -1.88
CA LEU A 216 -3.63 -2.97 -0.67
C LEU A 216 -2.25 -3.25 -0.06
N ALA A 217 -1.77 -4.49 -0.10
CA ALA A 217 -0.43 -4.82 0.38
C ALA A 217 0.67 -4.14 -0.48
N LEU A 218 0.49 -4.13 -1.81
CA LEU A 218 1.37 -3.41 -2.73
C LEU A 218 1.37 -1.90 -2.44
N LEU A 219 0.18 -1.28 -2.44
CA LEU A 219 0.04 0.16 -2.24
C LEU A 219 0.56 0.61 -0.86
N ARG A 220 0.37 -0.19 0.19
CA ARG A 220 0.98 0.07 1.51
C ARG A 220 2.50 0.01 1.48
N SER A 221 3.07 -0.91 0.70
CA SER A 221 4.53 -0.99 0.56
C SER A 221 5.08 0.22 -0.17
N VAL A 222 4.42 0.65 -1.24
CA VAL A 222 4.74 1.90 -1.96
C VAL A 222 4.63 3.11 -1.04
N TYR A 223 3.52 3.23 -0.30
CA TYR A 223 3.30 4.30 0.66
C TYR A 223 4.40 4.36 1.73
N LYS A 224 4.74 3.22 2.33
CA LYS A 224 5.82 3.14 3.33
C LYS A 224 7.17 3.56 2.76
N SER A 225 7.49 3.17 1.54
CA SER A 225 8.74 3.56 0.88
C SER A 225 8.79 5.07 0.63
N SER A 226 7.71 5.68 0.13
CA SER A 226 7.64 7.13 -0.13
C SER A 226 7.66 7.97 1.15
N MET A 227 6.99 7.48 2.21
CA MET A 227 6.89 8.20 3.48
C MET A 227 8.06 7.89 4.44
N GLY A 228 8.96 6.93 4.13
CA GLY A 228 10.04 6.51 5.01
C GLY A 228 9.53 6.01 6.38
N SER A 229 8.27 5.62 6.45
CA SER A 229 7.63 5.12 7.66
C SER A 229 7.77 3.62 7.78
N THR A 230 8.04 3.15 8.98
CA THR A 230 8.26 1.73 9.29
C THR A 230 7.26 1.19 10.29
N SER A 231 6.35 2.06 10.81
CA SER A 231 5.32 1.65 11.75
C SER A 231 4.07 1.12 11.02
N GLU A 232 3.49 0.05 11.54
CA GLU A 232 2.19 -0.47 11.07
C GLU A 232 1.01 0.45 11.46
N GLN A 233 1.28 1.48 12.26
CA GLN A 233 0.32 2.38 12.89
C GLN A 233 0.14 3.73 12.19
N ASP A 234 0.71 3.92 11.01
CA ASP A 234 0.31 5.07 10.19
C ASP A 234 -1.16 4.85 9.77
N GLY A 235 -2.08 5.37 10.58
CA GLY A 235 -3.51 5.10 10.60
C GLY A 235 -4.31 5.30 9.30
N VAL A 236 -3.64 5.10 8.15
CA VAL A 236 -4.22 5.18 6.81
C VAL A 236 -5.20 4.04 6.61
N SER A 237 -6.47 4.38 6.50
CA SER A 237 -7.49 3.40 6.17
C SER A 237 -7.29 2.81 4.77
N CYS A 238 -7.87 1.62 4.54
CA CYS A 238 -7.83 1.01 3.21
C CYS A 238 -8.50 1.90 2.15
N ASP A 239 -9.54 2.61 2.53
CA ASP A 239 -10.30 3.45 1.61
C ASP A 239 -9.52 4.74 1.27
N GLU A 240 -8.86 5.35 2.23
CA GLU A 240 -7.95 6.50 1.98
C GLU A 240 -6.78 6.13 1.08
N LEU A 241 -6.16 4.96 1.32
CA LEU A 241 -5.07 4.49 0.47
C LEU A 241 -5.52 4.27 -0.97
N MET A 242 -6.72 3.73 -1.19
CA MET A 242 -7.29 3.57 -2.53
C MET A 242 -7.65 4.92 -3.17
N GLN A 243 -8.16 5.87 -2.39
CA GLN A 243 -8.49 7.21 -2.86
C GLN A 243 -7.27 7.98 -3.38
N GLN A 244 -6.06 7.77 -2.82
CA GLN A 244 -4.83 8.36 -3.36
C GLN A 244 -4.60 8.02 -4.83
N TYR A 245 -5.08 6.85 -5.25
CA TYR A 245 -5.02 6.39 -6.64
C TYR A 245 -6.34 6.60 -7.39
N GLY A 246 -7.23 7.42 -6.85
CA GLY A 246 -8.52 7.74 -7.46
C GLY A 246 -9.53 6.61 -7.47
N ILE A 247 -9.36 5.57 -6.67
CA ILE A 247 -10.31 4.45 -6.57
C ILE A 247 -11.19 4.64 -5.35
N THR A 248 -12.50 4.75 -5.58
CA THR A 248 -13.47 5.06 -4.53
C THR A 248 -14.66 4.09 -4.54
N ARG A 249 -15.34 4.00 -3.41
CA ARG A 249 -16.63 3.29 -3.32
C ARG A 249 -17.81 4.19 -3.64
N TRP A 250 -17.66 5.49 -3.36
CA TRP A 250 -18.64 6.54 -3.53
C TRP A 250 -17.94 7.76 -4.11
N PRO A 251 -18.65 8.63 -4.87
CA PRO A 251 -18.08 9.89 -5.31
C PRO A 251 -17.47 10.65 -4.14
N GLU A 252 -16.25 11.14 -4.31
CA GLU A 252 -15.54 11.83 -3.24
C GLU A 252 -16.26 13.12 -2.85
N ILE A 253 -16.31 13.40 -1.55
CA ILE A 253 -16.94 14.61 -1.00
C ILE A 253 -15.86 15.63 -0.67
N LEU A 254 -16.03 16.83 -1.22
CA LEU A 254 -15.21 17.99 -0.99
C LEU A 254 -15.92 18.90 0.00
N GLN A 255 -15.34 19.14 1.16
CA GLN A 255 -15.91 19.98 2.22
C GLN A 255 -15.14 21.27 2.36
N PHE A 256 -15.84 22.38 2.35
CA PHE A 256 -15.24 23.72 2.41
C PHE A 256 -16.22 24.76 2.94
N THR A 257 -15.74 25.97 3.24
CA THR A 257 -16.56 27.10 3.70
C THR A 257 -15.92 28.40 3.25
N GLY A 258 -16.72 29.33 2.76
CA GLY A 258 -16.22 30.66 2.41
C GLY A 258 -16.88 31.26 1.17
N ASN A 259 -16.33 32.36 0.71
CA ASN A 259 -16.84 33.09 -0.46
C ASN A 259 -16.36 32.42 -1.75
N ILE A 260 -17.03 31.36 -2.13
CA ILE A 260 -16.71 30.54 -3.32
C ILE A 260 -17.93 30.51 -4.22
N ARG A 261 -17.71 30.75 -5.52
CA ARG A 261 -18.66 30.47 -6.60
C ARG A 261 -18.02 29.53 -7.60
N VAL A 262 -18.81 28.62 -8.13
CA VAL A 262 -18.40 27.73 -9.21
C VAL A 262 -19.31 27.89 -10.41
N LYS A 263 -18.73 27.91 -11.60
CA LYS A 263 -19.47 27.87 -12.86
C LYS A 263 -19.39 26.44 -13.40
N LEU A 264 -20.54 25.86 -13.70
CA LEU A 264 -20.62 24.54 -14.33
C LEU A 264 -20.74 24.72 -15.86
N ASP A 265 -20.32 23.69 -16.60
CA ASP A 265 -20.61 23.62 -18.03
C ASP A 265 -22.13 23.58 -18.28
N GLY A 266 -22.54 24.11 -19.43
CA GLY A 266 -23.94 24.15 -19.82
C GLY A 266 -24.46 22.88 -20.52
N ASP A 267 -23.56 21.94 -20.82
CA ASP A 267 -23.85 20.77 -21.63
C ASP A 267 -24.30 19.54 -20.80
N HIS A 268 -25.23 19.73 -19.88
CA HIS A 268 -25.96 18.56 -19.41
C HIS A 268 -27.07 18.28 -20.42
N PRO A 269 -27.14 17.09 -21.04
CA PRO A 269 -28.36 16.63 -21.66
C PRO A 269 -29.38 16.41 -20.52
N VAL A 270 -30.06 17.42 -20.13
CA VAL A 270 -31.37 17.25 -19.48
C VAL A 270 -32.19 16.47 -20.47
N ASP A 271 -32.51 15.21 -20.13
CA ASP A 271 -33.33 14.34 -20.95
C ASP A 271 -34.55 15.16 -21.37
N ASP A 272 -34.68 15.52 -22.67
CA ASP A 272 -35.74 16.34 -23.25
C ASP A 272 -37.15 15.78 -22.97
N LYS A 273 -37.25 14.63 -22.34
CA LYS A 273 -38.46 13.95 -21.92
C LYS A 273 -39.05 14.44 -20.59
N LEU A 274 -38.33 15.24 -19.82
CA LEU A 274 -38.78 15.72 -18.50
C LEU A 274 -39.23 17.18 -18.49
N ILE A 275 -39.06 17.90 -19.58
CA ILE A 275 -39.55 19.29 -19.71
C ILE A 275 -40.67 19.29 -20.75
N GLY A 276 -41.91 19.36 -20.25
CA GLY A 276 -43.06 19.53 -21.12
C GLY A 276 -42.96 20.79 -22.00
N ASP A 277 -43.54 20.72 -23.21
CA ASP A 277 -43.62 21.66 -24.33
C ASP A 277 -43.53 23.18 -24.00
N HIS A 278 -42.37 23.65 -23.56
CA HIS A 278 -42.02 25.06 -23.62
C HIS A 278 -40.62 25.21 -24.19
N LEU A 279 -40.52 25.12 -25.52
CA LEU A 279 -39.36 25.59 -26.29
C LEU A 279 -39.26 27.11 -26.10
N VAL A 280 -38.27 27.55 -25.35
CA VAL A 280 -37.80 28.94 -25.41
C VAL A 280 -36.57 28.94 -26.33
N ASP A 281 -36.68 29.78 -27.36
CA ASP A 281 -35.70 29.95 -28.43
C ASP A 281 -34.24 29.94 -27.97
N GLY A 282 -33.44 29.13 -28.64
CA GLY A 282 -32.04 29.23 -29.02
C GLY A 282 -31.07 30.09 -28.22
N HIS A 283 -31.09 30.09 -26.90
CA HIS A 283 -30.01 30.64 -26.08
C HIS A 283 -29.13 29.49 -25.56
N SER A 284 -27.85 29.52 -25.92
CA SER A 284 -26.83 28.75 -25.23
C SER A 284 -27.01 29.01 -23.72
N VAL A 285 -27.34 27.99 -22.95
CA VAL A 285 -27.50 28.12 -21.51
C VAL A 285 -26.11 28.49 -20.99
N ASP A 286 -25.94 29.77 -20.61
CA ASP A 286 -24.75 30.18 -19.84
C ASP A 286 -24.68 29.26 -18.65
N GLY A 287 -23.52 28.59 -18.46
CA GLY A 287 -23.35 27.54 -17.49
C GLY A 287 -23.88 27.94 -16.10
N GLN A 288 -24.42 26.98 -15.39
CA GLN A 288 -25.05 27.20 -14.08
C GLN A 288 -24.02 27.75 -13.08
N LEU A 289 -24.34 28.85 -12.40
CA LEU A 289 -23.57 29.43 -11.33
C LEU A 289 -24.10 28.92 -9.98
N ILE A 290 -23.20 28.31 -9.16
CA ILE A 290 -23.49 27.92 -7.78
C ILE A 290 -22.72 28.82 -6.85
N ASP A 291 -23.42 29.53 -5.94
CA ASP A 291 -22.83 30.42 -4.93
C ASP A 291 -22.91 29.73 -3.55
N TYR A 292 -21.75 29.39 -2.99
CA TYR A 292 -21.63 28.77 -1.67
C TYR A 292 -21.42 29.73 -0.52
N SER A 293 -21.30 31.05 -0.77
CA SER A 293 -21.02 32.06 0.25
C SER A 293 -22.04 32.15 1.37
N SER A 294 -23.29 31.78 1.10
CA SER A 294 -24.36 31.73 2.12
C SER A 294 -24.24 30.55 3.09
N GLN A 295 -23.45 29.51 2.74
CA GLN A 295 -23.28 28.32 3.57
C GLN A 295 -22.16 28.50 4.60
N GLN A 296 -22.43 29.30 5.62
CA GLN A 296 -21.42 29.76 6.56
C GLN A 296 -20.81 28.68 7.48
N PHE A 297 -21.52 27.56 7.67
CA PHE A 297 -21.09 26.45 8.53
C PHE A 297 -20.53 25.24 7.78
N GLY A 298 -20.38 25.35 6.48
CA GLY A 298 -19.81 24.32 5.63
C GLY A 298 -20.71 23.99 4.43
N ALA A 299 -20.06 23.88 3.28
CA ALA A 299 -20.63 23.42 2.03
C ALA A 299 -20.04 22.08 1.64
N TYR A 300 -20.78 21.34 0.84
CA TYR A 300 -20.35 20.07 0.28
C TYR A 300 -20.51 20.09 -1.24
N MET A 301 -19.48 19.65 -1.94
CA MET A 301 -19.54 19.35 -3.36
C MET A 301 -18.98 17.94 -3.58
N ASN A 302 -19.57 17.15 -4.45
CA ASN A 302 -19.03 15.85 -4.79
C ASN A 302 -18.12 15.92 -6.04
N SER A 303 -17.32 14.89 -6.24
CA SER A 303 -16.41 14.77 -7.38
C SER A 303 -17.13 14.80 -8.73
N LEU A 304 -18.35 14.32 -8.81
CA LEU A 304 -19.13 14.37 -10.06
C LEU A 304 -19.46 15.82 -10.46
N THR A 305 -19.85 16.65 -9.49
CA THR A 305 -20.06 18.10 -9.73
C THR A 305 -18.74 18.76 -10.15
N LEU A 306 -17.61 18.41 -9.52
CA LEU A 306 -16.31 18.97 -9.87
C LEU A 306 -15.88 18.68 -11.31
N ARG A 307 -16.29 17.55 -11.90
CA ARG A 307 -16.02 17.23 -13.31
C ARG A 307 -16.60 18.27 -14.26
N HIS A 308 -17.70 18.89 -13.88
CA HIS A 308 -18.44 19.89 -14.64
C HIS A 308 -18.08 21.33 -14.29
N VAL A 309 -17.19 21.53 -13.32
CA VAL A 309 -16.70 22.88 -12.95
C VAL A 309 -15.77 23.41 -14.03
N THR A 310 -16.14 24.51 -14.67
CA THR A 310 -15.35 25.20 -15.69
C THR A 310 -14.58 26.40 -15.15
N ALA A 311 -15.09 27.03 -14.08
CA ALA A 311 -14.41 28.13 -13.41
C ALA A 311 -14.77 28.17 -11.93
N VAL A 312 -13.82 28.65 -11.14
CA VAL A 312 -13.97 28.92 -9.71
C VAL A 312 -13.64 30.38 -9.46
N GLU A 313 -14.46 31.05 -8.69
CA GLU A 313 -14.22 32.41 -8.17
C GLU A 313 -14.12 32.35 -6.64
N VAL A 314 -13.03 32.89 -6.11
CA VAL A 314 -12.83 33.17 -4.68
C VAL A 314 -12.80 34.66 -4.51
N PHE A 315 -13.84 35.24 -3.87
CA PHE A 315 -14.01 36.69 -3.79
C PHE A 315 -14.02 37.18 -2.33
N GLU A 316 -13.67 38.45 -2.14
CA GLU A 316 -13.59 39.10 -0.81
C GLU A 316 -12.81 38.27 0.23
N THR A 317 -11.80 37.50 -0.22
CA THR A 317 -11.04 36.54 0.59
C THR A 317 -9.58 36.92 0.63
N LYS A 318 -8.97 36.88 1.83
CA LYS A 318 -7.55 37.13 2.04
C LYS A 318 -6.76 35.86 2.38
N ARG A 319 -7.44 34.88 2.99
CA ARG A 319 -6.80 33.69 3.51
C ARG A 319 -7.54 32.44 3.02
N LEU A 320 -6.76 31.46 2.57
CA LEU A 320 -7.22 30.12 2.27
C LEU A 320 -6.51 29.17 3.21
N ILE A 321 -7.27 28.36 3.96
CA ILE A 321 -6.74 27.54 5.06
C ILE A 321 -7.13 26.09 4.83
N PHE A 322 -6.12 25.26 4.67
CA PHE A 322 -6.27 23.80 4.64
C PHE A 322 -6.15 23.26 6.05
N ILE A 323 -7.18 22.55 6.53
CA ILE A 323 -7.19 21.89 7.84
C ILE A 323 -7.30 20.39 7.64
N GLU A 324 -6.38 19.65 8.28
CA GLU A 324 -6.30 18.20 8.10
C GLU A 324 -7.44 17.49 8.82
N ASN A 325 -7.59 17.73 10.11
CA ASN A 325 -8.54 17.02 10.94
C ASN A 325 -9.95 17.59 10.83
N LEU A 326 -10.95 16.72 10.64
CA LEU A 326 -12.35 17.11 10.47
C LEU A 326 -12.93 17.82 11.71
N ALA A 327 -12.61 17.35 12.90
CA ALA A 327 -13.11 17.97 14.13
C ALA A 327 -12.57 19.40 14.28
N ASN A 328 -11.31 19.61 13.94
CA ASN A 328 -10.67 20.93 13.98
C ASN A 328 -11.22 21.85 12.88
N TYR A 329 -11.51 21.33 11.69
CA TYR A 329 -12.21 22.08 10.65
C TYR A 329 -13.59 22.55 11.15
N ILE A 330 -14.41 21.64 11.70
CA ILE A 330 -15.74 21.99 12.22
C ILE A 330 -15.65 23.02 13.34
N TRP A 331 -14.73 22.80 14.27
CA TRP A 331 -14.50 23.76 15.38
C TRP A 331 -14.07 25.14 14.86
N TYR A 332 -13.09 25.19 13.93
CA TYR A 332 -12.59 26.43 13.37
C TYR A 332 -13.69 27.20 12.63
N VAL A 333 -14.43 26.53 11.78
CA VAL A 333 -15.53 27.12 11.01
C VAL A 333 -16.63 27.68 11.93
N SER A 334 -16.98 26.96 13.00
CA SER A 334 -18.07 27.35 13.90
C SER A 334 -17.67 28.43 14.93
N THR A 335 -16.39 28.57 15.26
CA THR A 335 -15.97 29.42 16.41
C THR A 335 -14.94 30.47 16.07
N LYS A 336 -14.10 30.31 15.05
CA LYS A 336 -12.92 31.15 14.79
C LYS A 336 -12.87 31.78 13.41
N ARG A 337 -13.54 31.19 12.43
CA ARG A 337 -13.50 31.61 11.02
C ARG A 337 -13.89 33.08 10.89
N LYS A 338 -13.12 33.84 10.10
CA LYS A 338 -13.44 35.22 9.72
C LYS A 338 -14.14 35.23 8.34
N SER A 339 -14.87 36.32 8.06
CA SER A 339 -15.61 36.50 6.80
C SER A 339 -14.71 36.55 5.56
N ASP A 340 -13.44 36.93 5.72
CA ASP A 340 -12.43 37.01 4.65
C ASP A 340 -11.55 35.73 4.55
N GLU A 341 -12.06 34.60 5.05
CA GLU A 341 -11.38 33.31 5.01
C GLU A 341 -12.18 32.25 4.25
N VAL A 342 -11.50 31.54 3.37
CA VAL A 342 -11.93 30.25 2.83
C VAL A 342 -11.21 29.15 3.61
N VAL A 343 -11.98 28.19 4.12
CA VAL A 343 -11.47 27.06 4.90
C VAL A 343 -11.85 25.77 4.23
N ILE A 344 -10.91 24.85 4.11
CA ILE A 344 -11.05 23.58 3.40
C ILE A 344 -10.65 22.45 4.36
N TRP A 345 -11.52 21.46 4.47
CA TRP A 345 -11.10 20.20 5.06
C TRP A 345 -10.41 19.36 3.98
N HIS A 346 -9.11 19.01 4.20
CA HIS A 346 -8.38 18.24 3.20
C HIS A 346 -8.20 16.77 3.57
N GLY A 347 -8.36 16.38 4.86
CA GLY A 347 -7.99 15.04 5.31
C GLY A 347 -6.48 14.80 5.16
N GLY A 348 -6.00 13.65 5.60
CA GLY A 348 -4.56 13.33 5.56
C GLY A 348 -4.00 13.02 4.17
N PHE A 349 -4.84 12.89 3.12
CA PHE A 349 -4.43 12.42 1.81
C PHE A 349 -4.96 13.27 0.68
N LEU A 350 -4.12 13.39 -0.36
CA LEU A 350 -4.45 14.11 -1.59
C LEU A 350 -4.79 13.12 -2.70
N SER A 351 -6.11 12.96 -2.95
CA SER A 351 -6.59 12.27 -4.14
C SER A 351 -6.41 13.15 -5.38
N PRO A 352 -6.41 12.59 -6.60
CA PRO A 352 -6.41 13.40 -7.84
C PRO A 352 -7.57 14.40 -7.92
N VAL A 353 -8.73 14.05 -7.37
CA VAL A 353 -9.90 14.92 -7.29
C VAL A 353 -9.66 16.11 -6.37
N ARG A 354 -9.12 15.85 -5.16
CA ARG A 354 -8.76 16.92 -4.20
C ARG A 354 -7.64 17.80 -4.74
N GLU A 355 -6.62 17.22 -5.36
CA GLU A 355 -5.54 17.98 -5.99
C GLU A 355 -6.09 18.97 -7.01
N LYS A 356 -6.95 18.51 -7.93
CA LYS A 356 -7.60 19.38 -8.91
C LYS A 356 -8.38 20.52 -8.24
N TRP A 357 -9.23 20.18 -7.27
CA TRP A 357 -10.03 21.17 -6.56
C TRP A 357 -9.21 22.20 -5.80
N PHE A 358 -8.20 21.76 -5.08
CA PHE A 358 -7.33 22.64 -4.30
C PHE A 358 -6.52 23.57 -5.18
N ARG A 359 -6.00 23.10 -6.30
CA ARG A 359 -5.35 23.96 -7.31
C ARG A 359 -6.29 25.04 -7.83
N MET A 360 -7.50 24.66 -8.25
CA MET A 360 -8.50 25.61 -8.74
C MET A 360 -8.80 26.70 -7.69
N LEU A 361 -8.92 26.35 -6.41
CA LEU A 361 -9.13 27.32 -5.34
C LEU A 361 -7.93 28.23 -5.10
N CYS A 362 -6.71 27.71 -5.15
CA CYS A 362 -5.49 28.50 -4.98
C CYS A 362 -5.28 29.49 -6.12
N GLU A 363 -5.69 29.13 -7.34
CA GLU A 363 -5.58 29.95 -8.55
C GLU A 363 -6.72 30.97 -8.68
N ALA A 364 -7.88 30.74 -8.05
CA ALA A 364 -9.08 31.53 -8.22
C ALA A 364 -9.07 32.89 -7.52
N GLY A 365 -8.14 33.14 -6.59
CA GLY A 365 -8.10 34.37 -5.81
C GLY A 365 -6.80 35.16 -6.00
N GLU A 366 -6.93 36.47 -6.23
CA GLU A 366 -5.77 37.36 -6.30
C GLU A 366 -5.13 37.55 -4.92
N LYS A 367 -3.82 37.29 -4.80
CA LYS A 367 -3.01 37.57 -3.59
C LYS A 367 -3.46 36.83 -2.33
N LEU A 368 -4.02 35.62 -2.48
CA LEU A 368 -4.37 34.77 -1.35
C LEU A 368 -3.14 34.37 -0.53
N LYS A 369 -3.24 34.49 0.78
CA LYS A 369 -2.31 33.85 1.70
C LYS A 369 -2.83 32.46 2.00
N ILE A 370 -2.06 31.44 1.63
CA ILE A 370 -2.46 30.03 1.72
C ILE A 370 -1.79 29.42 2.95
N PHE A 371 -2.57 28.78 3.79
CA PHE A 371 -2.12 28.18 5.04
C PHE A 371 -2.49 26.70 5.10
N HIS A 372 -1.66 25.92 5.79
CA HIS A 372 -1.93 24.55 6.17
C HIS A 372 -1.79 24.38 7.68
N TRP A 373 -2.75 23.69 8.28
CA TRP A 373 -2.79 23.34 9.69
C TRP A 373 -3.07 21.86 9.86
N SER A 374 -2.12 21.15 10.45
CA SER A 374 -2.16 19.71 10.74
C SER A 374 -1.48 19.43 12.08
N ASP A 375 -1.34 18.15 12.40
CA ASP A 375 -0.56 17.68 13.54
C ASP A 375 0.89 18.18 13.48
N ILE A 376 1.49 18.40 14.64
CA ILE A 376 2.91 18.68 14.74
C ILE A 376 3.63 17.33 14.91
N ASP A 377 3.77 16.63 13.81
CA ASP A 377 4.39 15.32 13.72
C ASP A 377 4.98 15.05 12.33
N LEU A 378 5.57 13.88 12.16
CA LEU A 378 6.19 13.47 10.89
C LEU A 378 5.18 13.43 9.72
N GLY A 379 3.94 13.01 9.99
CA GLY A 379 2.85 12.96 9.01
C GLY A 379 2.45 14.34 8.54
N GLY A 380 2.17 15.25 9.47
CA GLY A 380 1.75 16.62 9.16
C GLY A 380 2.80 17.41 8.38
N PHE A 381 4.10 17.23 8.67
CA PHE A 381 5.17 17.86 7.88
C PHE A 381 5.21 17.34 6.44
N ARG A 382 5.01 16.06 6.23
CA ARG A 382 4.98 15.46 4.88
C ARG A 382 3.76 15.87 4.08
N ILE A 383 2.59 15.97 4.72
CA ILE A 383 1.37 16.49 4.09
C ILE A 383 1.59 17.94 3.65
N PHE A 384 2.24 18.74 4.47
CA PHE A 384 2.59 20.11 4.12
C PHE A 384 3.50 20.17 2.87
N ALA A 385 4.56 19.36 2.83
CA ALA A 385 5.47 19.30 1.68
C ALA A 385 4.73 18.84 0.41
N MET A 386 3.86 17.82 0.53
CA MET A 386 3.02 17.35 -0.57
C MET A 386 2.05 18.44 -1.08
N LEU A 387 1.44 19.24 -0.21
CA LEU A 387 0.59 20.36 -0.62
C LEU A 387 1.40 21.44 -1.34
N ARG A 388 2.62 21.71 -0.91
CA ARG A 388 3.51 22.66 -1.60
C ARG A 388 3.91 22.17 -2.98
N GLU A 389 4.26 20.91 -3.09
CA GLU A 389 4.67 20.30 -4.37
C GLU A 389 3.51 20.23 -5.36
N LYS A 390 2.35 19.71 -4.92
CA LYS A 390 1.25 19.35 -5.82
C LYS A 390 0.17 20.40 -5.98
N VAL A 391 0.00 21.30 -5.01
CA VAL A 391 -1.10 22.28 -5.03
C VAL A 391 -0.57 23.70 -5.21
N ALA A 392 0.23 24.21 -4.28
CA ALA A 392 0.77 25.57 -4.37
C ALA A 392 2.03 25.73 -3.52
N GLN A 393 3.14 26.15 -4.14
CA GLN A 393 4.42 26.40 -3.46
C GLN A 393 4.33 27.48 -2.36
N SER A 394 3.33 28.36 -2.45
CA SER A 394 3.10 29.46 -1.51
C SER A 394 2.40 29.05 -0.19
N VAL A 395 2.10 27.77 0.02
CA VAL A 395 1.53 27.27 1.27
C VAL A 395 2.48 27.53 2.44
N MET A 396 1.92 28.10 3.53
CA MET A 396 2.64 28.40 4.76
C MET A 396 2.08 27.56 5.91
N PRO A 397 2.88 27.14 6.89
CA PRO A 397 2.37 26.46 8.07
C PRO A 397 1.60 27.42 8.96
N MET A 398 0.56 26.93 9.61
CA MET A 398 -0.22 27.65 10.60
C MET A 398 -0.28 26.84 11.89
N LYS A 399 0.17 27.39 13.00
CA LYS A 399 0.20 26.72 14.31
C LYS A 399 1.03 25.42 14.33
N MET A 400 2.02 25.31 13.48
CA MET A 400 2.91 24.16 13.39
C MET A 400 4.34 24.58 13.78
N ASP A 401 4.50 25.22 14.92
CA ASP A 401 5.76 25.82 15.37
C ASP A 401 6.08 25.51 16.84
N VAL A 402 7.27 25.91 17.27
CA VAL A 402 7.74 25.75 18.66
C VAL A 402 6.85 26.47 19.65
N ALA A 403 6.28 27.63 19.27
CA ALA A 403 5.40 28.40 20.14
C ALA A 403 4.13 27.61 20.47
N THR A 404 3.57 26.96 19.48
CA THR A 404 2.40 26.08 19.64
C THR A 404 2.72 24.87 20.54
N LEU A 405 3.84 24.17 20.34
CA LEU A 405 4.27 23.07 21.22
C LEU A 405 4.43 23.52 22.67
N LYS A 406 5.02 24.71 22.91
CA LYS A 406 5.19 25.25 24.25
C LYS A 406 3.87 25.69 24.87
N GLN A 407 2.96 26.26 24.08
CA GLN A 407 1.63 26.66 24.55
C GLN A 407 0.81 25.48 25.07
N TYR A 408 0.93 24.30 24.40
CA TYR A 408 0.20 23.09 24.75
C TYR A 408 1.11 22.00 25.36
N SER A 409 2.17 22.41 26.06
CA SER A 409 3.17 21.48 26.62
C SER A 409 2.60 20.45 27.59
N ASP A 410 1.48 20.74 28.24
CA ASP A 410 0.73 19.84 29.11
C ASP A 410 -0.09 18.77 28.35
N ARG A 411 -0.15 18.86 27.01
CA ARG A 411 -0.94 18.02 26.11
C ARG A 411 -0.11 17.35 25.02
N THR A 412 1.19 17.60 25.00
CA THR A 412 2.09 16.90 24.09
C THR A 412 2.13 15.42 24.42
N ILE A 413 2.27 14.60 23.37
CA ILE A 413 2.37 13.15 23.47
C ILE A 413 3.85 12.76 23.34
N PRO A 414 4.40 11.95 24.28
CA PRO A 414 5.76 11.43 24.13
C PRO A 414 5.91 10.60 22.85
N ILE A 415 7.01 10.81 22.12
CA ILE A 415 7.35 10.00 20.97
C ILE A 415 7.71 8.59 21.45
N GLY A 416 6.93 7.59 21.04
CA GLY A 416 7.10 6.18 21.44
C GLY A 416 6.13 5.70 22.52
N ASP A 417 5.24 6.55 23.00
CA ASP A 417 4.17 6.15 23.92
C ASP A 417 2.86 5.89 23.15
N ASP A 418 2.74 4.71 22.56
CA ASP A 418 1.52 4.25 21.91
C ASP A 418 0.52 3.64 22.93
N SER A 419 0.68 3.90 24.22
CA SER A 419 -0.11 3.28 25.29
C SER A 419 -1.57 3.75 25.35
N ALA A 420 -1.94 4.79 24.60
CA ALA A 420 -3.32 5.29 24.56
C ALA A 420 -4.30 4.28 23.91
N ASP A 421 -3.84 3.35 23.07
CA ASP A 421 -4.73 2.50 22.27
C ASP A 421 -4.71 1.00 22.61
N THR A 422 -3.70 0.44 23.27
CA THR A 422 -3.62 -1.03 23.46
C THR A 422 -3.25 -1.58 24.85
N GLY A 423 -2.87 -0.77 25.81
CA GLY A 423 -2.64 -1.24 27.21
C GLY A 423 -1.54 -2.29 27.40
N LYS A 424 -0.59 -2.46 26.47
CA LYS A 424 0.51 -3.42 26.56
C LYS A 424 1.84 -2.75 26.28
N SER A 425 2.60 -2.45 27.33
CA SER A 425 4.01 -2.09 27.23
C SER A 425 4.86 -3.33 26.91
N SER A 426 5.62 -3.32 25.81
CA SER A 426 6.58 -4.37 25.49
C SER A 426 7.91 -3.80 24.93
N GLN A 427 8.99 -4.57 25.06
CA GLN A 427 10.34 -4.23 24.56
C GLN A 427 10.42 -3.91 23.04
N ALA A 428 9.32 -4.03 22.30
CA ALA A 428 9.22 -3.62 20.90
C ALA A 428 9.11 -2.10 20.70
N ASP A 429 8.79 -1.33 21.76
CA ASP A 429 8.51 0.11 21.67
C ASP A 429 9.79 0.96 21.52
N SER A 430 10.93 0.55 22.10
CA SER A 430 12.17 1.33 22.00
C SER A 430 12.72 1.42 20.56
N GLY A 431 12.63 0.36 19.79
CA GLY A 431 13.10 0.33 18.40
C GLY A 431 12.23 1.21 17.46
N ARG A 432 10.95 1.36 17.76
CA ARG A 432 10.02 2.20 16.98
C ARG A 432 10.29 3.68 17.23
N SER A 433 10.49 4.06 18.49
CA SER A 433 10.85 5.44 18.87
C SER A 433 12.13 5.90 18.18
N ASP A 434 13.20 5.07 18.21
CA ASP A 434 14.46 5.39 17.57
C ASP A 434 14.31 5.58 16.06
N GLN A 435 13.46 4.78 15.42
CA GLN A 435 13.20 4.86 13.99
C GLN A 435 12.38 6.10 13.61
N TYR A 436 11.38 6.47 14.41
CA TYR A 436 10.62 7.70 14.24
C TYR A 436 11.53 8.92 14.38
N LEU A 437 12.35 8.98 15.42
CA LEU A 437 13.32 10.06 15.62
C LEU A 437 14.35 10.14 14.50
N ALA A 438 14.83 8.99 14.00
CA ALA A 438 15.71 8.95 12.83
C ALA A 438 15.02 9.48 11.56
N SER A 439 13.71 9.23 11.40
CA SER A 439 12.92 9.76 10.28
C SER A 439 12.72 11.27 10.38
N LEU A 440 12.44 11.80 11.58
CA LEU A 440 12.40 13.25 11.83
C LEU A 440 13.76 13.90 11.55
N SER A 441 14.85 13.27 12.01
CA SER A 441 16.20 13.80 11.78
C SER A 441 16.54 13.93 10.29
N LYS A 442 16.08 12.98 9.45
CA LYS A 442 16.28 13.06 8.00
C LYS A 442 15.60 14.27 7.36
N LEU A 443 14.49 14.74 7.90
CA LEU A 443 13.82 15.95 7.38
C LEU A 443 14.68 17.21 7.58
N MET A 444 15.61 17.20 8.52
CA MET A 444 16.55 18.34 8.73
C MET A 444 17.55 18.49 7.58
N ASP A 445 17.79 17.43 6.80
CA ASP A 445 18.70 17.46 5.66
C ASP A 445 18.00 17.85 4.35
N ASP A 446 16.66 17.95 4.36
CA ASP A 446 15.85 18.23 3.19
C ASP A 446 15.34 19.69 3.18
N PRO A 447 15.71 20.51 2.16
CA PRO A 447 15.32 21.91 2.05
C PRO A 447 13.79 22.15 2.05
N GLU A 448 12.99 21.19 1.63
CA GLU A 448 11.53 21.32 1.63
C GLU A 448 10.95 21.50 3.04
N TYR A 449 11.68 21.04 4.07
CA TYR A 449 11.27 21.11 5.49
C TYR A 449 11.98 22.23 6.28
N GLU A 450 12.72 23.12 5.62
CA GLU A 450 13.47 24.20 6.29
C GLU A 450 12.57 25.02 7.23
N VAL A 451 11.33 25.27 6.85
CA VAL A 451 10.35 26.01 7.66
C VAL A 451 10.03 25.33 9.00
N PHE A 452 10.30 24.04 9.12
CA PHE A 452 10.05 23.23 10.31
C PHE A 452 11.32 22.91 11.12
N HIS A 453 12.51 23.30 10.69
CA HIS A 453 13.76 22.92 11.36
C HIS A 453 13.76 23.23 12.85
N ASP A 454 13.26 24.41 13.27
CA ASP A 454 13.19 24.78 14.69
C ASP A 454 12.26 23.87 15.49
N VAL A 455 11.07 23.56 14.94
CA VAL A 455 10.11 22.71 15.64
C VAL A 455 10.55 21.24 15.64
N ILE A 456 11.14 20.75 14.54
CA ILE A 456 11.72 19.39 14.48
C ILE A 456 12.84 19.25 15.51
N LYS A 457 13.74 20.23 15.60
CA LYS A 457 14.81 20.25 16.60
C LYS A 457 14.25 20.19 18.03
N TYR A 458 13.22 21.00 18.31
CA TYR A 458 12.55 20.97 19.61
C TYR A 458 11.92 19.61 19.91
N MET A 459 11.26 18.98 18.91
CA MET A 459 10.69 17.62 19.05
C MET A 459 11.76 16.56 19.32
N LEU A 460 12.91 16.64 18.64
CA LEU A 460 14.03 15.71 18.84
C LEU A 460 14.66 15.87 20.24
N GLU A 461 14.79 17.10 20.74
CA GLU A 461 15.36 17.40 22.07
C GLU A 461 14.43 17.01 23.22
N ASN A 462 13.12 17.13 23.05
CA ASN A 462 12.13 16.91 24.10
C ASN A 462 11.34 15.60 23.95
N HIS A 463 11.50 14.88 22.84
CA HIS A 463 10.80 13.63 22.52
C HIS A 463 9.28 13.75 22.56
N VAL A 464 8.72 14.82 21.97
CA VAL A 464 7.28 15.12 22.01
C VAL A 464 6.72 15.40 20.61
N LYS A 465 5.44 15.09 20.43
CA LYS A 465 4.60 15.48 19.29
C LYS A 465 3.28 16.08 19.80
N LEU A 466 2.52 16.73 18.91
CA LEU A 466 1.22 17.32 19.27
C LEU A 466 0.19 16.99 18.19
N GLU A 467 -0.92 16.40 18.61
CA GLU A 467 -2.08 16.19 17.75
C GLU A 467 -2.94 17.46 17.68
N GLN A 468 -3.47 17.74 16.52
CA GLN A 468 -4.21 18.96 16.22
C GLN A 468 -5.43 19.14 17.11
N GLU A 469 -6.11 18.07 17.52
CA GLU A 469 -7.29 18.10 18.39
C GLU A 469 -6.98 18.68 19.77
N GLN A 470 -5.78 18.51 20.27
CA GLN A 470 -5.37 19.03 21.57
C GLN A 470 -5.44 20.56 21.66
N GLU A 471 -5.36 21.24 20.51
CA GLU A 471 -5.48 22.69 20.42
C GLU A 471 -6.93 23.18 20.60
N THR A 472 -7.93 22.35 20.37
CA THR A 472 -9.36 22.73 20.41
C THR A 472 -9.99 22.55 21.78
N LEU A 473 -9.40 21.75 22.66
CA LEU A 473 -9.92 21.43 23.98
C LEU A 473 -9.91 22.62 24.99
N CYS A 474 -9.29 23.76 24.65
CA CYS A 474 -9.15 24.93 25.53
C CYS A 474 -10.36 25.89 25.53
N CYS A 475 -11.45 25.59 24.84
CA CYS A 475 -12.54 26.56 24.65
C CYS A 475 -13.89 26.04 25.20
N SER A 476 -13.88 25.35 26.34
CA SER A 476 -15.09 25.07 27.13
C SER A 476 -15.29 26.06 28.27
#